data_cd9e7bd36fe5618797524de03feccb07
#
_entry.id   cd9e7bd36fe5618797524de03feccb07
#
_cell.length_a   1.000
_cell.length_b   1.000
_cell.length_c   1.000
_cell.angle_alpha   90.00
_cell.angle_beta   90.00
_cell.angle_gamma   90.00
#
_symmetry.space_group_name_H-M   'P 1'
#
loop_
_entity.id
_entity.type
_entity.pdbx_description
1 polymer ?
#
loop_
_entity_poly.entity_id
_entity_poly.type
_entity_poly.pdbx_seq_one_letter_code
_entity_poly.pdbx_strand_id
1 'polypeptide(L)'
;MSKSTYSVIVAEDEELLLTNLVHKIQNTQLGFEILGTAQTGKQALELVKQYSPDLVITDIKMPIMDGIELLDAIHLTFPTIRFIIISGFSDFDYAKQAIRLKVNDYLLKPIDSDQLYTSLLKVKTDLDIEKASYETVFNLNELSTSKEYIAEILKEYIVHHYTTEINLNLIASSMNYSSSYLTKLFAQYYHCTPSKYITTLRLQKAQHLLLHHPELSIRQIGELIGYQDQGYFSRIFKKQYSVSPFDYRERNIST
;
A
#
# COMPACT_ATOMS: atom_id res chain seq x y z
N MET A 1 -5.14 -27.32 0.44
CA MET A 1 -4.70 -25.94 0.73
C MET A 1 -5.13 -25.06 -0.43
N SER A 2 -5.99 -24.08 -0.22
CA SER A 2 -6.36 -23.10 -1.24
C SER A 2 -5.11 -22.30 -1.63
N LYS A 3 -4.76 -22.29 -2.91
CA LYS A 3 -3.59 -21.56 -3.41
C LYS A 3 -3.91 -20.06 -3.26
N SER A 4 -3.17 -19.33 -2.44
CA SER A 4 -3.36 -17.89 -2.28
C SER A 4 -3.18 -17.21 -3.63
N THR A 5 -4.14 -16.38 -4.01
CA THR A 5 -4.09 -15.59 -5.24
C THR A 5 -3.86 -14.14 -4.88
N TYR A 6 -2.86 -13.50 -5.49
CA TYR A 6 -2.50 -12.10 -5.29
C TYR A 6 -2.73 -11.29 -6.57
N SER A 7 -3.22 -10.09 -6.41
CA SER A 7 -3.60 -9.21 -7.50
C SER A 7 -2.42 -8.36 -7.99
N VAL A 8 -2.29 -8.23 -9.32
CA VAL A 8 -1.20 -7.50 -9.96
C VAL A 8 -1.70 -6.50 -10.99
N ILE A 9 -1.10 -5.31 -11.03
CA ILE A 9 -1.18 -4.38 -12.15
C ILE A 9 0.19 -4.32 -12.83
N VAL A 10 0.17 -4.34 -14.17
CA VAL A 10 1.38 -4.30 -15.00
C VAL A 10 1.35 -3.03 -15.85
N ALA A 11 2.43 -2.23 -15.80
CA ALA A 11 2.58 -1.00 -16.57
C ALA A 11 3.83 -1.05 -17.46
N GLU A 12 3.65 -0.90 -18.77
CA GLU A 12 4.70 -0.93 -19.79
C GLU A 12 4.15 -0.21 -21.04
N ASP A 13 4.86 0.75 -21.59
CA ASP A 13 4.37 1.56 -22.70
C ASP A 13 4.41 0.83 -24.05
N GLU A 14 5.32 -0.13 -24.23
CA GLU A 14 5.41 -0.95 -25.44
C GLU A 14 4.47 -2.16 -25.37
N GLU A 15 3.42 -2.17 -26.19
CA GLU A 15 2.35 -3.19 -26.18
C GLU A 15 2.88 -4.63 -26.30
N LEU A 16 3.90 -4.86 -27.14
CA LEU A 16 4.52 -6.17 -27.31
C LEU A 16 5.26 -6.63 -26.05
N LEU A 17 5.98 -5.72 -25.39
CA LEU A 17 6.68 -6.02 -24.13
C LEU A 17 5.67 -6.24 -22.99
N LEU A 18 4.60 -5.44 -22.93
CA LEU A 18 3.52 -5.60 -21.99
C LEU A 18 2.86 -6.99 -22.10
N THR A 19 2.50 -7.38 -23.33
CA THR A 19 1.90 -8.70 -23.59
C THR A 19 2.85 -9.83 -23.20
N ASN A 20 4.12 -9.73 -23.56
CA ASN A 20 5.13 -10.73 -23.22
C ASN A 20 5.31 -10.83 -21.68
N LEU A 21 5.37 -9.70 -20.97
CA LEU A 21 5.50 -9.66 -19.52
C LEU A 21 4.30 -10.32 -18.84
N VAL A 22 3.09 -9.99 -19.28
CA VAL A 22 1.85 -10.63 -18.78
C VAL A 22 1.91 -12.15 -18.96
N HIS A 23 2.29 -12.64 -20.14
CA HIS A 23 2.46 -14.08 -20.39
C HIS A 23 3.52 -14.72 -19.49
N LYS A 24 4.67 -14.05 -19.30
CA LYS A 24 5.71 -14.56 -18.39
C LYS A 24 5.20 -14.69 -16.96
N ILE A 25 4.47 -13.68 -16.43
CA ILE A 25 3.88 -13.71 -15.08
C ILE A 25 2.91 -14.88 -14.95
N GLN A 26 1.99 -15.03 -15.91
CA GLN A 26 0.98 -16.11 -15.91
C GLN A 26 1.63 -17.50 -15.95
N ASN A 27 2.68 -17.66 -16.76
CA ASN A 27 3.41 -18.92 -16.90
C ASN A 27 4.16 -19.35 -15.63
N THR A 28 4.44 -18.44 -14.68
CA THR A 28 5.04 -18.80 -13.38
C THR A 28 4.14 -19.67 -12.52
N GLN A 29 2.83 -19.63 -12.72
CA GLN A 29 1.82 -20.34 -11.93
C GLN A 29 1.93 -20.09 -10.41
N LEU A 30 2.55 -18.99 -10.00
CA LEU A 30 2.71 -18.61 -8.59
C LEU A 30 1.41 -18.09 -7.94
N GLY A 31 0.32 -17.93 -8.70
CA GLY A 31 -0.97 -17.46 -8.18
C GLY A 31 -1.10 -15.93 -8.19
N PHE A 32 -0.46 -15.27 -9.15
CA PHE A 32 -0.69 -13.84 -9.42
C PHE A 32 -1.78 -13.67 -10.48
N GLU A 33 -2.79 -12.85 -10.18
CA GLU A 33 -3.90 -12.51 -11.06
C GLU A 33 -3.73 -11.08 -11.61
N ILE A 34 -3.69 -10.94 -12.93
CA ILE A 34 -3.56 -9.63 -13.58
C ILE A 34 -4.92 -8.93 -13.57
N LEU A 35 -5.10 -7.90 -12.74
CA LEU A 35 -6.34 -7.11 -12.68
C LEU A 35 -6.42 -6.03 -13.74
N GLY A 36 -5.28 -5.63 -14.29
CA GLY A 36 -5.24 -4.62 -15.34
C GLY A 36 -3.84 -4.38 -15.86
N THR A 37 -3.78 -3.80 -17.06
CA THR A 37 -2.55 -3.37 -17.73
C THR A 37 -2.64 -1.90 -18.08
N ALA A 38 -1.50 -1.21 -18.13
CA ALA A 38 -1.41 0.22 -18.43
C ALA A 38 -0.23 0.50 -19.35
N GLN A 39 -0.36 1.48 -20.22
CA GLN A 39 0.71 1.96 -21.08
C GLN A 39 1.32 3.30 -20.61
N THR A 40 0.82 3.81 -19.49
CA THR A 40 1.34 5.04 -18.85
C THR A 40 1.22 4.93 -17.34
N GLY A 41 2.11 5.57 -16.61
CA GLY A 41 2.01 5.63 -15.14
C GLY A 41 0.70 6.22 -14.64
N LYS A 42 0.12 7.19 -15.39
CA LYS A 42 -1.17 7.76 -15.03
C LYS A 42 -2.31 6.74 -15.10
N GLN A 43 -2.37 5.93 -16.17
CA GLN A 43 -3.35 4.83 -16.27
C GLN A 43 -3.14 3.80 -15.16
N ALA A 44 -1.88 3.43 -14.89
CA ALA A 44 -1.55 2.52 -13.79
C ALA A 44 -2.03 3.07 -12.44
N LEU A 45 -1.83 4.37 -12.16
CA LEU A 45 -2.29 5.01 -10.93
C LEU A 45 -3.82 4.95 -10.78
N GLU A 46 -4.58 5.14 -11.86
CA GLU A 46 -6.05 5.02 -11.82
C GLU A 46 -6.48 3.57 -11.54
N LEU A 47 -5.84 2.58 -12.17
CA LEU A 47 -6.09 1.17 -11.87
C LEU A 47 -5.75 0.82 -10.41
N VAL A 48 -4.64 1.34 -9.88
CA VAL A 48 -4.26 1.15 -8.47
C VAL A 48 -5.32 1.73 -7.53
N LYS A 49 -5.82 2.92 -7.80
CA LYS A 49 -6.91 3.54 -6.99
C LYS A 49 -8.21 2.74 -7.06
N GLN A 50 -8.49 2.15 -8.21
CA GLN A 50 -9.72 1.37 -8.44
C GLN A 50 -9.67 0.00 -7.78
N TYR A 51 -8.53 -0.71 -7.88
CA TYR A 51 -8.43 -2.12 -7.52
C TYR A 51 -7.63 -2.38 -6.25
N SER A 52 -6.78 -1.43 -5.81
CA SER A 52 -5.85 -1.59 -4.68
C SER A 52 -5.10 -2.93 -4.76
N PRO A 53 -4.25 -3.16 -5.78
CA PRO A 53 -3.58 -4.44 -5.99
C PRO A 53 -2.57 -4.76 -4.88
N ASP A 54 -2.13 -6.03 -4.81
CA ASP A 54 -1.08 -6.46 -3.91
C ASP A 54 0.31 -6.14 -4.46
N LEU A 55 0.46 -6.12 -5.80
CA LEU A 55 1.72 -5.89 -6.51
C LEU A 55 1.51 -4.98 -7.72
N VAL A 56 2.44 -4.06 -7.93
CA VAL A 56 2.59 -3.30 -9.19
C VAL A 56 3.94 -3.66 -9.80
N ILE A 57 3.92 -4.02 -11.08
CA ILE A 57 5.12 -4.23 -11.90
C ILE A 57 5.13 -3.14 -12.96
N THR A 58 6.17 -2.33 -13.02
CA THR A 58 6.20 -1.15 -13.90
C THR A 58 7.54 -0.99 -14.62
N ASP A 59 7.49 -0.57 -15.89
CA ASP A 59 8.67 0.05 -16.50
C ASP A 59 8.93 1.41 -15.87
N ILE A 60 10.17 1.88 -15.97
CA ILE A 60 10.55 3.23 -15.56
C ILE A 60 10.12 4.24 -16.64
N LYS A 61 10.51 4.01 -17.89
CA LYS A 61 10.28 4.98 -18.95
C LYS A 61 8.91 4.81 -19.60
N MET A 62 7.96 5.59 -19.14
CA MET A 62 6.62 5.65 -19.72
C MET A 62 6.21 7.10 -19.99
N PRO A 63 5.36 7.37 -21.01
CA PRO A 63 4.86 8.71 -21.28
C PRO A 63 3.93 9.21 -20.18
N ILE A 64 3.85 10.55 -20.04
CA ILE A 64 2.93 11.30 -19.16
C ILE A 64 3.33 11.22 -17.67
N MET A 65 3.60 10.03 -17.16
CA MET A 65 4.04 9.75 -15.80
C MET A 65 4.98 8.54 -15.87
N ASP A 66 6.20 8.71 -15.42
CA ASP A 66 7.18 7.62 -15.40
C ASP A 66 6.96 6.65 -14.21
N GLY A 67 7.69 5.51 -14.20
CA GLY A 67 7.53 4.49 -13.17
C GLY A 67 7.96 4.95 -11.79
N ILE A 68 8.90 5.89 -11.68
CA ILE A 68 9.35 6.46 -10.41
C ILE A 68 8.30 7.44 -9.86
N GLU A 69 7.75 8.30 -10.70
CA GLU A 69 6.65 9.20 -10.33
C GLU A 69 5.40 8.40 -9.89
N LEU A 70 5.11 7.30 -10.60
CA LEU A 70 4.04 6.36 -10.25
C LEU A 70 4.28 5.76 -8.87
N LEU A 71 5.49 5.26 -8.62
CA LEU A 71 5.90 4.67 -7.36
C LEU A 71 5.75 5.66 -6.20
N ASP A 72 6.25 6.90 -6.36
CA ASP A 72 6.10 7.97 -5.36
C ASP A 72 4.63 8.27 -5.05
N ALA A 73 3.79 8.37 -6.09
CA ALA A 73 2.37 8.65 -5.94
C ALA A 73 1.61 7.54 -5.19
N ILE A 74 2.00 6.27 -5.43
CA ILE A 74 1.38 5.10 -4.80
C ILE A 74 1.90 4.89 -3.38
N HIS A 75 3.21 4.96 -3.18
CA HIS A 75 3.84 4.68 -1.88
C HIS A 75 3.26 5.53 -0.74
N LEU A 76 2.95 6.79 -1.02
CA LEU A 76 2.37 7.71 -0.05
C LEU A 76 0.91 7.37 0.32
N THR A 77 0.15 6.81 -0.62
CA THR A 77 -1.30 6.58 -0.46
C THR A 77 -1.62 5.13 -0.12
N PHE A 78 -0.83 4.20 -0.65
CA PHE A 78 -1.01 2.75 -0.55
C PHE A 78 0.31 2.08 -0.13
N PRO A 79 0.80 2.28 1.10
CA PRO A 79 2.14 1.86 1.52
C PRO A 79 2.33 0.33 1.56
N THR A 80 1.25 -0.44 1.54
CA THR A 80 1.29 -1.91 1.57
C THR A 80 1.44 -2.57 0.21
N ILE A 81 1.30 -1.81 -0.90
CA ILE A 81 1.48 -2.34 -2.24
C ILE A 81 2.96 -2.66 -2.48
N ARG A 82 3.23 -3.85 -2.98
CA ARG A 82 4.57 -4.29 -3.37
C ARG A 82 4.91 -3.77 -4.77
N PHE A 83 6.23 -3.58 -5.03
CA PHE A 83 6.69 -3.03 -6.31
C PHE A 83 7.84 -3.84 -6.88
N ILE A 84 7.76 -4.14 -8.18
CA ILE A 84 8.88 -4.60 -8.99
C ILE A 84 9.06 -3.59 -10.13
N ILE A 85 10.26 -3.04 -10.28
CA ILE A 85 10.62 -2.16 -11.38
C ILE A 85 11.30 -2.99 -12.46
N ILE A 86 10.95 -2.72 -13.71
CA ILE A 86 11.61 -3.28 -14.91
C ILE A 86 12.19 -2.11 -15.68
N SER A 87 13.46 -2.20 -16.08
CA SER A 87 14.13 -1.11 -16.77
C SER A 87 15.06 -1.59 -17.89
N GLY A 88 15.04 -0.90 -19.02
CA GLY A 88 15.99 -1.09 -20.11
C GLY A 88 17.37 -0.46 -19.86
N PHE A 89 17.53 0.25 -18.76
CA PHE A 89 18.73 1.03 -18.46
C PHE A 89 19.36 0.58 -17.14
N SER A 90 20.65 0.34 -17.18
CA SER A 90 21.51 0.22 -15.99
C SER A 90 21.82 1.60 -15.40
N ASP A 91 20.85 2.54 -15.43
CA ASP A 91 21.06 3.89 -14.93
C ASP A 91 21.10 3.87 -13.41
N PHE A 92 22.26 4.20 -12.87
CA PHE A 92 22.54 4.20 -11.43
C PHE A 92 21.57 5.10 -10.63
N ASP A 93 21.13 6.20 -11.26
CA ASP A 93 20.24 7.15 -10.57
C ASP A 93 18.83 6.58 -10.37
N TYR A 94 18.30 5.83 -11.33
CA TYR A 94 17.01 5.14 -11.17
C TYR A 94 17.09 3.99 -10.16
N ALA A 95 18.17 3.20 -10.19
CA ALA A 95 18.38 2.15 -9.20
C ALA A 95 18.48 2.73 -7.77
N LYS A 96 19.18 3.86 -7.59
CA LYS A 96 19.28 4.56 -6.32
C LYS A 96 17.93 5.09 -5.82
N GLN A 97 17.09 5.62 -6.71
CA GLN A 97 15.74 6.05 -6.38
C GLN A 97 14.84 4.87 -6.00
N ALA A 98 14.89 3.76 -6.74
CA ALA A 98 14.17 2.54 -6.44
C ALA A 98 14.51 1.98 -5.04
N ILE A 99 15.80 1.96 -4.69
CA ILE A 99 16.26 1.56 -3.34
C ILE A 99 15.71 2.50 -2.25
N ARG A 100 15.75 3.82 -2.49
CA ARG A 100 15.20 4.82 -1.56
C ARG A 100 13.70 4.63 -1.34
N LEU A 101 12.98 4.24 -2.38
CA LEU A 101 11.54 3.99 -2.36
C LEU A 101 11.19 2.55 -1.91
N LYS A 102 12.20 1.76 -1.51
CA LYS A 102 12.04 0.41 -0.96
C LYS A 102 11.25 -0.54 -1.88
N VAL A 103 11.55 -0.52 -3.18
CA VAL A 103 10.97 -1.51 -4.10
C VAL A 103 11.39 -2.92 -3.71
N ASN A 104 10.55 -3.90 -3.99
CA ASN A 104 10.82 -5.29 -3.66
C ASN A 104 11.89 -5.89 -4.57
N ASP A 105 11.95 -5.44 -5.84
CA ASP A 105 13.01 -5.83 -6.77
C ASP A 105 13.13 -4.86 -7.95
N TYR A 106 14.28 -4.94 -8.64
CA TYR A 106 14.63 -4.16 -9.83
C TYR A 106 15.23 -5.08 -10.89
N LEU A 107 14.52 -5.27 -12.00
CA LEU A 107 14.89 -6.18 -13.08
C LEU A 107 15.34 -5.41 -14.33
N LEU A 108 16.39 -5.90 -14.99
CA LEU A 108 16.88 -5.32 -16.24
C LEU A 108 16.23 -6.00 -17.46
N LYS A 109 15.90 -5.21 -18.47
CA LYS A 109 15.55 -5.72 -19.81
C LYS A 109 16.82 -6.16 -20.57
N PRO A 110 16.83 -7.29 -21.30
CA PRO A 110 15.69 -8.17 -21.53
C PRO A 110 15.36 -9.00 -20.28
N ILE A 111 14.05 -9.09 -19.94
CA ILE A 111 13.60 -9.78 -18.72
C ILE A 111 13.92 -11.27 -18.82
N ASP A 112 14.82 -11.73 -17.96
CA ASP A 112 15.08 -13.14 -17.75
C ASP A 112 13.92 -13.79 -16.97
N SER A 113 13.46 -14.98 -17.45
CA SER A 113 12.30 -15.64 -16.87
C SER A 113 12.57 -16.20 -15.47
N ASP A 114 13.81 -16.63 -15.21
CA ASP A 114 14.18 -17.18 -13.89
C ASP A 114 14.35 -16.05 -12.87
N GLN A 115 14.88 -14.89 -13.28
CA GLN A 115 14.94 -13.70 -12.44
C GLN A 115 13.53 -13.20 -12.09
N LEU A 116 12.62 -13.10 -13.06
CA LEU A 116 11.24 -12.71 -12.83
C LEU A 116 10.55 -13.70 -11.88
N TYR A 117 10.73 -15.00 -12.09
CA TYR A 117 10.19 -16.04 -11.22
C TYR A 117 10.69 -15.87 -9.79
N THR A 118 11.99 -15.67 -9.60
CA THR A 118 12.61 -15.48 -8.27
C THR A 118 12.06 -14.25 -7.57
N SER A 119 11.93 -13.13 -8.27
CA SER A 119 11.38 -11.89 -7.75
C SER A 119 9.92 -12.05 -7.32
N LEU A 120 9.10 -12.68 -8.17
CA LEU A 120 7.69 -12.96 -7.86
C LEU A 120 7.55 -13.94 -6.69
N LEU A 121 8.41 -14.97 -6.62
CA LEU A 121 8.40 -15.93 -5.51
C LEU A 121 8.73 -15.24 -4.18
N LYS A 122 9.69 -14.32 -4.17
CA LYS A 122 10.03 -13.52 -2.98
C LYS A 122 8.84 -12.68 -2.53
N VAL A 123 8.24 -11.90 -3.44
CA VAL A 123 7.04 -11.10 -3.13
C VAL A 123 5.91 -11.97 -2.60
N LYS A 124 5.66 -13.12 -3.25
CA LYS A 124 4.63 -14.07 -2.79
C LYS A 124 4.91 -14.58 -1.38
N THR A 125 6.14 -14.94 -1.09
CA THR A 125 6.54 -15.46 0.23
C THR A 125 6.31 -14.40 1.32
N ASP A 126 6.69 -13.15 1.06
CA ASP A 126 6.46 -12.04 1.99
C ASP A 126 4.96 -11.82 2.25
N LEU A 127 4.14 -11.85 1.19
CA LEU A 127 2.68 -11.73 1.30
C LEU A 127 2.05 -12.93 2.03
N ASP A 128 2.52 -14.15 1.77
CA ASP A 128 2.03 -15.37 2.47
C ASP A 128 2.34 -15.31 3.97
N ILE A 129 3.55 -14.86 4.36
CA ILE A 129 3.93 -14.68 5.77
C ILE A 129 3.05 -13.62 6.43
N GLU A 130 2.88 -12.48 5.78
CA GLU A 130 2.03 -11.40 6.29
C GLU A 130 0.57 -11.87 6.44
N LYS A 131 0.04 -12.57 5.45
CA LYS A 131 -1.31 -13.15 5.49
C LYS A 131 -1.48 -14.15 6.64
N ALA A 132 -0.51 -15.04 6.85
CA ALA A 132 -0.55 -16.02 7.93
C ALA A 132 -0.59 -15.35 9.32
N SER A 133 0.07 -14.19 9.48
CA SER A 133 -0.02 -13.41 10.71
C SER A 133 -1.44 -12.88 10.96
N TYR A 134 -2.11 -12.41 9.92
CA TYR A 134 -3.52 -12.00 10.03
C TYR A 134 -4.46 -13.17 10.28
N GLU A 135 -4.25 -14.32 9.64
CA GLU A 135 -5.05 -15.54 9.87
C GLU A 135 -5.01 -15.98 11.35
N THR A 136 -3.87 -15.80 12.02
CA THR A 136 -3.74 -16.08 13.45
C THR A 136 -4.57 -15.12 14.30
N VAL A 137 -4.64 -13.85 13.92
CA VAL A 137 -5.39 -12.81 14.66
C VAL A 137 -6.89 -12.90 14.38
N PHE A 138 -7.26 -13.12 13.11
CA PHE A 138 -8.65 -13.10 12.63
C PHE A 138 -9.25 -14.52 12.50
N ASN A 139 -8.83 -15.50 13.30
CA ASN A 139 -9.38 -16.85 13.24
C ASN A 139 -10.86 -16.87 13.68
N LEU A 140 -11.77 -16.76 12.71
CA LEU A 140 -13.22 -16.69 12.92
C LEU A 140 -13.90 -18.07 13.00
N ASN A 141 -13.14 -19.17 13.07
CA ASN A 141 -13.69 -20.52 12.90
C ASN A 141 -14.64 -21.00 14.02
N GLU A 142 -14.83 -20.24 15.10
CA GLU A 142 -15.67 -20.69 16.23
C GLU A 142 -16.70 -19.68 16.74
N LEU A 143 -16.77 -18.46 16.20
CA LEU A 143 -17.66 -17.42 16.73
C LEU A 143 -18.65 -16.91 15.68
N SER A 144 -19.85 -16.60 16.14
CA SER A 144 -20.97 -16.04 15.37
C SER A 144 -20.51 -15.01 14.32
N THR A 145 -20.68 -15.35 13.04
CA THR A 145 -20.29 -14.51 11.89
C THR A 145 -21.29 -13.38 11.62
N SER A 146 -21.76 -12.67 12.65
CA SER A 146 -22.60 -11.50 12.40
C SER A 146 -21.79 -10.41 11.70
N LYS A 147 -22.41 -9.70 10.77
CA LYS A 147 -21.77 -8.59 10.04
C LYS A 147 -21.22 -7.51 10.99
N GLU A 148 -21.94 -7.25 12.06
CA GLU A 148 -21.56 -6.32 13.11
C GLU A 148 -20.27 -6.73 13.80
N TYR A 149 -20.17 -7.99 14.19
CA TYR A 149 -18.98 -8.56 14.84
C TYR A 149 -17.73 -8.49 13.95
N ILE A 150 -17.87 -8.78 12.65
CA ILE A 150 -16.76 -8.64 11.69
C ILE A 150 -16.27 -7.18 11.61
N ALA A 151 -17.19 -6.21 11.56
CA ALA A 151 -16.84 -4.80 11.53
C ALA A 151 -16.18 -4.34 12.85
N GLU A 152 -16.63 -4.86 13.99
CA GLU A 152 -16.11 -4.57 15.32
C GLU A 152 -14.68 -5.10 15.50
N ILE A 153 -14.42 -6.36 15.16
CA ILE A 153 -13.06 -6.94 15.20
C ILE A 153 -12.09 -6.13 14.33
N LEU A 154 -12.49 -5.76 13.12
CA LEU A 154 -11.65 -4.93 12.27
C LEU A 154 -11.37 -3.57 12.90
N LYS A 155 -12.37 -2.94 13.51
CA LYS A 155 -12.20 -1.66 14.22
C LYS A 155 -11.23 -1.81 15.40
N GLU A 156 -11.41 -2.84 16.24
CA GLU A 156 -10.53 -3.09 17.37
C GLU A 156 -9.09 -3.32 16.90
N TYR A 157 -8.90 -4.13 15.85
CA TYR A 157 -7.58 -4.31 15.25
C TYR A 157 -6.97 -2.99 14.81
N ILE A 158 -7.72 -2.15 14.08
CA ILE A 158 -7.25 -0.83 13.65
C ILE A 158 -6.86 0.04 14.85
N VAL A 159 -7.68 0.09 15.90
CA VAL A 159 -7.40 0.90 17.11
C VAL A 159 -6.09 0.52 17.79
N HIS A 160 -5.75 -0.76 17.78
CA HIS A 160 -4.49 -1.24 18.39
C HIS A 160 -3.27 -1.12 17.47
N HIS A 161 -3.46 -1.05 16.14
CA HIS A 161 -2.37 -1.14 15.16
C HIS A 161 -2.27 0.05 14.21
N TYR A 162 -3.06 1.14 14.39
CA TYR A 162 -3.10 2.27 13.46
C TYR A 162 -1.75 2.98 13.25
N THR A 163 -0.78 2.81 14.14
CA THR A 163 0.56 3.37 14.01
C THR A 163 1.49 2.54 13.12
N THR A 164 1.08 1.33 12.74
CA THR A 164 1.82 0.44 11.84
C THR A 164 1.18 0.40 10.45
N GLU A 165 1.79 -0.30 9.52
CA GLU A 165 1.18 -0.58 8.22
C GLU A 165 0.09 -1.65 8.40
N ILE A 166 -1.10 -1.38 7.84
CA ILE A 166 -2.26 -2.28 7.88
C ILE A 166 -2.65 -2.63 6.45
N ASN A 167 -2.47 -3.89 6.08
CA ASN A 167 -2.85 -4.41 4.76
C ASN A 167 -4.29 -4.92 4.77
N LEU A 168 -5.23 -4.05 4.37
CA LEU A 168 -6.66 -4.38 4.34
C LEU A 168 -7.02 -5.52 3.37
N ASN A 169 -6.23 -5.72 2.29
CA ASN A 169 -6.45 -6.82 1.35
C ASN A 169 -6.14 -8.16 2.01
N LEU A 170 -5.00 -8.25 2.68
CA LEU A 170 -4.61 -9.48 3.37
C LEU A 170 -5.53 -9.78 4.56
N ILE A 171 -5.94 -8.76 5.31
CA ILE A 171 -6.95 -8.92 6.37
C ILE A 171 -8.24 -9.48 5.78
N ALA A 172 -8.76 -8.87 4.72
CA ALA A 172 -9.99 -9.35 4.08
C ALA A 172 -9.85 -10.80 3.60
N SER A 173 -8.73 -11.13 2.94
CA SER A 173 -8.48 -12.50 2.45
C SER A 173 -8.29 -13.51 3.58
N SER A 174 -7.71 -13.12 4.71
CA SER A 174 -7.58 -14.00 5.89
C SER A 174 -8.93 -14.32 6.55
N MET A 175 -9.89 -13.40 6.42
CA MET A 175 -11.27 -13.58 6.86
C MET A 175 -12.18 -14.22 5.79
N ASN A 176 -11.64 -14.63 4.63
CA ASN A 176 -12.38 -15.15 3.46
C ASN A 176 -13.37 -14.15 2.83
N TYR A 177 -13.07 -12.85 2.90
CA TYR A 177 -13.82 -11.78 2.27
C TYR A 177 -13.00 -11.03 1.21
N SER A 178 -13.69 -10.31 0.31
CA SER A 178 -13.02 -9.32 -0.53
C SER A 178 -12.79 -8.02 0.24
N SER A 179 -11.69 -7.31 -0.09
CA SER A 179 -11.38 -5.99 0.47
C SER A 179 -12.51 -4.98 0.26
N SER A 180 -13.17 -5.03 -0.91
CA SER A 180 -14.33 -4.19 -1.22
C SER A 180 -15.52 -4.48 -0.31
N TYR A 181 -15.81 -5.76 -0.03
CA TYR A 181 -16.86 -6.14 0.90
C TYR A 181 -16.56 -5.65 2.32
N LEU A 182 -15.36 -5.92 2.81
CA LEU A 182 -14.95 -5.51 4.15
C LEU A 182 -14.99 -3.99 4.33
N THR A 183 -14.57 -3.23 3.30
CA THR A 183 -14.64 -1.77 3.29
C THR A 183 -16.08 -1.26 3.35
N LYS A 184 -16.99 -1.84 2.56
CA LYS A 184 -18.43 -1.48 2.56
C LYS A 184 -19.07 -1.82 3.91
N LEU A 185 -18.76 -3.00 4.44
CA LEU A 185 -19.26 -3.45 5.74
C LEU A 185 -18.84 -2.51 6.86
N PHE A 186 -17.55 -2.18 6.94
CA PHE A 186 -17.04 -1.23 7.93
C PHE A 186 -17.70 0.14 7.80
N ALA A 187 -17.87 0.64 6.57
CA ALA A 187 -18.52 1.92 6.32
C ALA A 187 -20.00 1.92 6.73
N GLN A 188 -20.69 0.79 6.64
CA GLN A 188 -22.08 0.65 7.09
C GLN A 188 -22.22 0.87 8.61
N TYR A 189 -21.28 0.37 9.41
CA TYR A 189 -21.35 0.47 10.88
C TYR A 189 -20.66 1.73 11.43
N TYR A 190 -19.59 2.19 10.79
CA TYR A 190 -18.76 3.31 11.31
C TYR A 190 -18.80 4.57 10.45
N HIS A 191 -19.64 4.62 9.41
CA HIS A 191 -19.88 5.78 8.53
C HIS A 191 -18.62 6.34 7.84
N CYS A 192 -17.55 5.56 7.77
CA CYS A 192 -16.32 5.88 7.05
C CYS A 192 -15.58 4.60 6.63
N THR A 193 -14.69 4.72 5.65
CA THR A 193 -13.85 3.58 5.24
C THR A 193 -12.78 3.28 6.29
N PRO A 194 -12.25 2.02 6.38
CA PRO A 194 -11.14 1.68 7.27
C PRO A 194 -9.93 2.62 7.11
N SER A 195 -9.53 2.92 5.87
CA SER A 195 -8.40 3.83 5.60
C SER A 195 -8.64 5.25 6.13
N LYS A 196 -9.87 5.76 6.02
CA LYS A 196 -10.24 7.07 6.59
C LYS A 196 -10.23 7.02 8.11
N TYR A 197 -10.68 5.92 8.69
CA TYR A 197 -10.68 5.72 10.15
C TYR A 197 -9.25 5.69 10.70
N ILE A 198 -8.33 4.93 10.07
CA ILE A 198 -6.90 4.91 10.40
C ILE A 198 -6.32 6.33 10.34
N THR A 199 -6.57 7.06 9.25
CA THR A 199 -6.09 8.43 9.08
C THR A 199 -6.59 9.35 10.21
N THR A 200 -7.87 9.24 10.59
CA THR A 200 -8.46 10.03 11.68
C THR A 200 -7.76 9.75 13.00
N LEU A 201 -7.55 8.48 13.36
CA LEU A 201 -6.85 8.11 14.60
C LEU A 201 -5.40 8.65 14.63
N ARG A 202 -4.67 8.50 13.53
CA ARG A 202 -3.30 9.04 13.40
C ARG A 202 -3.27 10.55 13.60
N LEU A 203 -4.17 11.28 12.97
CA LEU A 203 -4.21 12.73 13.07
C LEU A 203 -4.67 13.22 14.45
N GLN A 204 -5.60 12.54 15.11
CA GLN A 204 -5.98 12.83 16.50
C GLN A 204 -4.79 12.63 17.46
N LYS A 205 -4.03 11.53 17.27
CA LYS A 205 -2.81 11.30 18.05
C LYS A 205 -1.74 12.36 17.75
N ALA A 206 -1.63 12.79 16.48
CA ALA A 206 -0.72 13.88 16.09
C ALA A 206 -1.07 15.19 16.83
N GLN A 207 -2.35 15.58 16.87
CA GLN A 207 -2.78 16.78 17.62
C GLN A 207 -2.36 16.70 19.09
N HIS A 208 -2.60 15.56 19.73
CA HIS A 208 -2.20 15.37 21.12
C HIS A 208 -0.68 15.52 21.30
N LEU A 209 0.12 14.88 20.43
CA LEU A 209 1.59 14.97 20.51
C LEU A 209 2.10 16.39 20.22
N LEU A 210 1.50 17.10 19.27
CA LEU A 210 1.87 18.48 18.95
C LEU A 210 1.68 19.43 20.15
N LEU A 211 0.65 19.22 20.96
CA LEU A 211 0.28 20.07 22.11
C LEU A 211 1.04 19.71 23.39
N HIS A 212 1.27 18.41 23.62
CA HIS A 212 1.76 17.93 24.92
C HIS A 212 3.23 17.48 24.89
N HIS A 213 3.84 17.42 23.70
CA HIS A 213 5.24 16.97 23.50
C HIS A 213 6.03 17.96 22.62
N PRO A 214 6.31 19.18 23.13
CA PRO A 214 7.03 20.22 22.37
C PRO A 214 8.46 19.80 22.02
N GLU A 215 9.06 18.87 22.76
CA GLU A 215 10.38 18.30 22.53
C GLU A 215 10.46 17.46 21.25
N LEU A 216 9.32 16.93 20.75
CA LEU A 216 9.31 16.11 19.55
C LEU A 216 9.28 16.99 18.28
N SER A 217 10.16 16.70 17.34
CA SER A 217 10.10 17.31 16.01
C SER A 217 8.86 16.85 15.24
N ILE A 218 8.44 17.63 14.23
CA ILE A 218 7.32 17.26 13.36
C ILE A 218 7.57 15.91 12.67
N ARG A 219 8.83 15.64 12.30
CA ARG A 219 9.23 14.36 11.73
C ARG A 219 9.02 13.20 12.70
N GLN A 220 9.50 13.32 13.93
CA GLN A 220 9.34 12.29 14.97
C GLN A 220 7.87 12.03 15.27
N ILE A 221 7.02 13.08 15.33
CA ILE A 221 5.57 12.90 15.48
C ILE A 221 5.00 12.11 14.31
N GLY A 222 5.37 12.44 13.06
CA GLY A 222 4.96 11.69 11.88
C GLY A 222 5.29 10.19 12.00
N GLU A 223 6.53 9.87 12.36
CA GLU A 223 7.01 8.50 12.54
C GLU A 223 6.25 7.76 13.67
N LEU A 224 6.00 8.41 14.81
CA LEU A 224 5.27 7.83 15.94
C LEU A 224 3.81 7.49 15.62
N ILE A 225 3.19 8.21 14.69
CA ILE A 225 1.80 7.97 14.29
C ILE A 225 1.68 7.12 13.02
N GLY A 226 2.81 6.60 12.50
CA GLY A 226 2.83 5.67 11.38
C GLY A 226 2.98 6.31 10.00
N TYR A 227 3.49 7.55 9.90
CA TYR A 227 3.90 8.17 8.64
C TYR A 227 5.41 8.25 8.52
N GLN A 228 5.99 7.55 7.56
CA GLN A 228 7.43 7.57 7.32
C GLN A 228 7.89 8.85 6.61
N ASP A 229 7.02 9.46 5.78
CA ASP A 229 7.29 10.71 5.07
C ASP A 229 6.67 11.91 5.80
N GLN A 230 7.53 12.82 6.28
CA GLN A 230 7.10 14.04 6.98
C GLN A 230 6.30 14.97 6.07
N GLY A 231 6.65 15.06 4.79
CA GLY A 231 5.95 15.93 3.83
C GLY A 231 4.53 15.46 3.58
N TYR A 232 4.35 14.14 3.46
CA TYR A 232 3.03 13.53 3.34
C TYR A 232 2.19 13.74 4.59
N PHE A 233 2.75 13.49 5.78
CA PHE A 233 2.09 13.79 7.05
C PHE A 233 1.62 15.24 7.12
N SER A 234 2.51 16.19 6.80
CA SER A 234 2.18 17.61 6.84
C SER A 234 1.06 18.00 5.87
N ARG A 235 1.03 17.41 4.67
CA ARG A 235 -0.04 17.63 3.69
C ARG A 235 -1.38 17.09 4.16
N ILE A 236 -1.43 15.87 4.70
CA ILE A 236 -2.67 15.27 5.22
C ILE A 236 -3.18 16.06 6.44
N PHE A 237 -2.29 16.42 7.35
CA PHE A 237 -2.64 17.22 8.53
C PHE A 237 -3.23 18.58 8.12
N LYS A 238 -2.56 19.29 7.18
CA LYS A 238 -3.06 20.57 6.65
C LYS A 238 -4.41 20.41 5.94
N LYS A 239 -4.61 19.31 5.21
CA LYS A 239 -5.89 19.02 4.55
C LYS A 239 -7.03 18.85 5.58
N GLN A 240 -6.75 18.23 6.72
CA GLN A 240 -7.74 17.95 7.76
C GLN A 240 -8.01 19.18 8.65
N TYR A 241 -6.97 19.93 9.04
CA TYR A 241 -7.06 21.00 10.04
C TYR A 241 -6.84 22.40 9.47
N SER A 242 -6.65 22.54 8.14
CA SER A 242 -6.45 23.79 7.41
C SER A 242 -5.16 24.55 7.75
N VAL A 243 -4.32 24.02 8.64
CA VAL A 243 -3.03 24.59 9.05
C VAL A 243 -1.97 23.49 9.06
N SER A 244 -0.68 23.86 8.87
CA SER A 244 0.41 22.89 8.98
C SER A 244 0.58 22.39 10.42
N PRO A 245 1.20 21.20 10.65
CA PRO A 245 1.51 20.74 12.01
C PRO A 245 2.35 21.73 12.80
N PHE A 246 3.29 22.42 12.16
CA PHE A 246 4.12 23.45 12.78
C PHE A 246 3.27 24.65 13.22
N ASP A 247 2.47 25.23 12.33
CA ASP A 247 1.61 26.38 12.65
C ASP A 247 0.56 26.00 13.71
N TYR A 248 0.07 24.76 13.68
CA TYR A 248 -0.86 24.24 14.67
C TYR A 248 -0.24 24.25 16.08
N ARG A 249 1.00 23.79 16.20
CA ARG A 249 1.76 23.82 17.45
C ARG A 249 1.98 25.25 17.94
N GLU A 250 2.49 26.13 17.11
CA GLU A 250 2.82 27.52 17.48
C GLU A 250 1.58 28.29 17.98
N ARG A 251 0.44 28.11 17.32
CA ARG A 251 -0.81 28.78 17.71
C ARG A 251 -1.37 28.33 19.05
N ASN A 252 -1.10 27.09 19.47
CA ASN A 252 -1.72 26.52 20.66
C ASN A 252 -0.75 26.41 21.87
N ILE A 253 0.57 26.63 21.69
CA ILE A 253 1.54 26.70 22.79
C ILE A 253 1.75 28.14 23.25
N SER A 254 1.44 29.13 22.39
CA SER A 254 1.58 30.57 22.70
C SER A 254 0.39 31.15 23.51
N THR A 255 -0.50 30.28 24.00
CA THR A 255 -1.63 30.65 24.87
C THR A 255 -1.43 30.03 26.24
#